data_e3d3f4d7c2ad9c41ee7e609c819dabd1
#
_entry.id   e3d3f4d7c2ad9c41ee7e609c819dabd1
#
_cell.length_a   1.000
_cell.length_b   1.000
_cell.length_c   1.000
_cell.angle_alpha   90.00
_cell.angle_beta   90.00
_cell.angle_gamma   90.00
#
_symmetry.space_group_name_H-M   'P 1'
#
loop_
_entity.id
_entity.type
_entity.pdbx_description
1 polymer ?
#
loop_
_entity_poly.entity_id
_entity_poly.type
_entity_poly.pdbx_seq_one_letter_code
_entity_poly.pdbx_strand_id
1 'polypeptide(L)'
;MSQDPIGFAGSDNFYEYAPNPIRWIDPYGLAPCKKKVANPRINMEHIFQGEINRKGQATGFHHEGSIGHSGKARIIQIIQGPNLKGVYGGRVEIFNTKTAQWVQKSGPSTFYPKTWSRSKVISEIKSAYKNGCIIGNKFSGVSNSGITIEGYVNQRGYDINTAYPKY
;
A
#
# COMPACT_ATOMS: atom_id res chain seq x y z
N MET A 1 33.39 -17.17 -9.47
CA MET A 1 32.03 -17.71 -9.63
C MET A 1 31.92 -18.88 -8.67
N SER A 2 31.03 -18.79 -7.70
CA SER A 2 30.76 -19.88 -6.76
C SER A 2 29.90 -20.91 -7.45
N GLN A 3 30.36 -22.17 -7.56
CA GLN A 3 29.57 -23.28 -8.08
C GLN A 3 28.48 -23.64 -7.10
N ASP A 4 27.28 -23.95 -7.62
CA ASP A 4 26.15 -24.46 -6.85
C ASP A 4 26.58 -25.75 -6.11
N PRO A 5 26.44 -25.83 -4.77
CA PRO A 5 26.82 -27.02 -4.00
C PRO A 5 25.96 -28.26 -4.31
N ILE A 6 24.84 -28.13 -5.03
CA ILE A 6 23.96 -29.27 -5.38
C ILE A 6 24.39 -29.95 -6.68
N GLY A 7 25.29 -29.35 -7.48
CA GLY A 7 25.83 -29.96 -8.70
C GLY A 7 24.76 -30.45 -9.69
N PHE A 8 24.98 -31.58 -10.31
CA PHE A 8 24.13 -32.17 -11.36
C PHE A 8 22.77 -32.75 -10.87
N ALA A 9 22.43 -32.64 -9.58
CA ALA A 9 21.15 -33.16 -9.06
C ALA A 9 19.96 -32.21 -9.32
N GLY A 10 20.21 -31.01 -9.80
CA GLY A 10 19.17 -29.99 -10.06
C GLY A 10 18.76 -30.00 -11.51
N SER A 11 19.17 -29.81 -12.50
CA SER A 11 18.78 -29.81 -13.92
C SER A 11 20.03 -29.63 -14.82
N ASP A 12 19.95 -30.19 -16.03
CA ASP A 12 21.04 -30.11 -17.02
C ASP A 12 21.29 -28.68 -17.55
N ASN A 13 20.51 -27.69 -17.08
CA ASN A 13 20.63 -26.30 -17.48
C ASN A 13 20.96 -25.39 -16.29
N PHE A 14 22.23 -25.07 -16.13
CA PHE A 14 22.72 -24.14 -15.08
C PHE A 14 22.12 -22.74 -15.14
N TYR A 15 21.35 -22.39 -16.17
CA TYR A 15 20.73 -21.09 -16.37
C TYR A 15 19.21 -21.10 -16.14
N GLU A 16 18.61 -22.27 -15.82
CA GLU A 16 17.17 -22.41 -15.61
C GLU A 16 16.71 -22.04 -14.19
N TYR A 17 17.65 -21.57 -13.35
CA TYR A 17 17.43 -21.37 -11.91
C TYR A 17 16.54 -20.17 -11.56
N ALA A 18 16.16 -19.36 -12.48
CA ALA A 18 15.04 -18.41 -12.24
C ALA A 18 14.60 -17.76 -13.55
N PRO A 19 13.35 -17.91 -13.97
CA PRO A 19 12.83 -17.29 -15.19
C PRO A 19 12.88 -15.77 -15.20
N ASN A 20 13.17 -15.12 -14.08
CA ASN A 20 13.39 -13.70 -14.00
C ASN A 20 13.99 -13.29 -12.63
N PRO A 21 15.32 -13.22 -12.46
CA PRO A 21 15.98 -12.88 -11.20
C PRO A 21 15.62 -11.46 -10.69
N ILE A 22 15.14 -10.57 -11.55
CA ILE A 22 14.74 -9.21 -11.19
C ILE A 22 13.38 -9.18 -10.47
N ARG A 23 12.56 -10.23 -10.60
CA ARG A 23 11.25 -10.35 -9.91
C ARG A 23 11.33 -11.03 -8.54
N TRP A 24 12.46 -11.57 -8.17
CA TRP A 24 12.69 -12.32 -6.93
C TRP A 24 13.60 -11.57 -5.97
N ILE A 25 13.39 -10.29 -5.78
CA ILE A 25 14.07 -9.60 -4.69
C ILE A 25 13.27 -9.89 -3.41
N ASP A 26 13.65 -10.96 -2.73
CA ASP A 26 13.43 -11.10 -1.30
C ASP A 26 14.68 -10.50 -0.61
N PRO A 27 14.61 -9.26 -0.10
CA PRO A 27 15.78 -8.58 0.49
C PRO A 27 16.31 -9.29 1.74
N TYR A 28 15.61 -10.27 2.26
CA TYR A 28 15.95 -11.00 3.48
C TYR A 28 16.00 -12.52 3.30
N GLY A 29 15.68 -13.07 2.12
CA GLY A 29 15.78 -14.51 1.82
C GLY A 29 14.92 -15.43 2.70
N LEU A 30 13.90 -14.88 3.41
CA LEU A 30 13.26 -15.59 4.53
C LEU A 30 11.79 -15.94 4.31
N ALA A 31 11.13 -15.36 3.31
CA ALA A 31 9.73 -15.69 3.04
C ALA A 31 9.35 -15.50 1.57
N PRO A 32 8.86 -16.54 0.89
CA PRO A 32 8.39 -16.41 -0.48
C PRO A 32 7.19 -15.47 -0.57
N CYS A 33 7.14 -14.66 -1.64
CA CYS A 33 5.98 -13.81 -1.93
C CYS A 33 4.71 -14.64 -2.05
N LYS A 34 3.68 -14.30 -1.32
CA LYS A 34 2.38 -14.98 -1.43
C LYS A 34 1.78 -14.78 -2.83
N LYS A 35 1.06 -15.79 -3.29
CA LYS A 35 0.30 -15.72 -4.53
C LYS A 35 -0.71 -14.57 -4.48
N LYS A 36 -0.76 -13.77 -5.54
CA LYS A 36 -1.65 -12.61 -5.68
C LYS A 36 -2.84 -12.93 -6.55
N VAL A 37 -3.98 -12.29 -6.29
CA VAL A 37 -5.13 -12.34 -7.20
C VAL A 37 -4.99 -11.27 -8.28
N ALA A 38 -5.52 -11.55 -9.46
CA ALA A 38 -5.39 -10.66 -10.60
C ALA A 38 -6.09 -9.30 -10.40
N ASN A 39 -7.21 -9.27 -9.68
CA ASN A 39 -8.00 -8.07 -9.47
C ASN A 39 -8.50 -7.98 -8.02
N PRO A 40 -7.66 -7.50 -7.08
CA PRO A 40 -8.06 -7.36 -5.69
C PRO A 40 -9.13 -6.28 -5.53
N ARG A 41 -10.06 -6.47 -4.61
CA ARG A 41 -10.93 -5.39 -4.14
C ARG A 41 -10.10 -4.44 -3.30
N ILE A 42 -10.45 -3.16 -3.34
CA ILE A 42 -9.79 -2.11 -2.57
C ILE A 42 -10.83 -1.49 -1.64
N ASN A 43 -10.51 -1.39 -0.35
CA ASN A 43 -11.33 -0.65 0.61
C ASN A 43 -11.19 0.86 0.34
N MET A 44 -12.04 1.37 -0.55
CA MET A 44 -12.01 2.76 -0.96
C MET A 44 -12.41 3.71 0.17
N GLU A 45 -13.34 3.29 1.03
CA GLU A 45 -13.75 4.11 2.17
C GLU A 45 -12.56 4.40 3.10
N HIS A 46 -11.80 3.37 3.45
CA HIS A 46 -10.61 3.50 4.27
C HIS A 46 -9.57 4.46 3.66
N ILE A 47 -9.34 4.37 2.34
CA ILE A 47 -8.31 5.17 1.68
C ILE A 47 -8.73 6.63 1.50
N PHE A 48 -9.99 6.88 1.11
CA PHE A 48 -10.46 8.20 0.70
C PHE A 48 -11.21 8.98 1.77
N GLN A 49 -11.80 8.29 2.75
CA GLN A 49 -12.64 8.92 3.78
C GLN A 49 -12.09 8.67 5.19
N GLY A 50 -11.33 7.60 5.36
CA GLY A 50 -10.98 7.11 6.68
C GLY A 50 -12.19 6.52 7.42
N GLU A 51 -11.95 5.86 8.50
CA GLU A 51 -12.98 5.18 9.29
C GLU A 51 -12.62 5.13 10.78
N ILE A 52 -13.65 4.99 11.60
CA ILE A 52 -13.48 4.70 13.03
C ILE A 52 -13.61 3.19 13.22
N ASN A 53 -12.56 2.55 13.70
CA ASN A 53 -12.56 1.12 13.94
C ASN A 53 -13.42 0.74 15.15
N ARG A 54 -13.59 -0.57 15.40
CA ARG A 54 -14.39 -1.08 16.52
C ARG A 54 -13.89 -0.64 17.90
N LYS A 55 -12.62 -0.24 18.01
CA LYS A 55 -12.01 0.29 19.25
C LYS A 55 -12.18 1.80 19.39
N GLY A 56 -12.92 2.45 18.50
CA GLY A 56 -13.10 3.91 18.50
C GLY A 56 -11.90 4.72 17.97
N GLN A 57 -10.93 4.07 17.33
CA GLN A 57 -9.73 4.73 16.81
C GLN A 57 -9.91 5.14 15.35
N ALA A 58 -9.40 6.32 15.00
CA ALA A 58 -9.36 6.81 13.63
C ALA A 58 -8.28 6.06 12.82
N THR A 59 -8.64 5.61 11.62
CA THR A 59 -7.76 4.85 10.71
C THR A 59 -7.99 5.27 9.27
N GLY A 60 -7.01 5.03 8.38
CA GLY A 60 -7.11 5.35 6.96
C GLY A 60 -6.86 6.82 6.64
N PHE A 61 -7.52 7.32 5.59
CA PHE A 61 -7.42 8.63 4.98
C PHE A 61 -6.02 8.91 4.41
N HIS A 62 -5.86 8.59 3.14
CA HIS A 62 -4.59 8.68 2.41
C HIS A 62 -4.67 9.48 1.11
N HIS A 63 -5.83 10.06 0.81
CA HIS A 63 -6.00 10.93 -0.34
C HIS A 63 -7.04 12.01 -0.05
N GLU A 64 -6.64 13.25 -0.26
CA GLU A 64 -7.43 14.46 -0.01
C GLU A 64 -8.25 14.90 -1.25
N GLY A 65 -8.42 14.00 -2.20
CA GLY A 65 -9.04 14.30 -3.48
C GLY A 65 -10.44 14.89 -3.36
N SER A 66 -10.65 15.99 -4.03
CA SER A 66 -11.72 16.95 -3.83
C SER A 66 -13.12 16.50 -4.21
N ILE A 67 -13.28 15.54 -5.12
CA ILE A 67 -14.62 15.17 -5.61
C ILE A 67 -15.13 13.94 -4.85
N GLY A 68 -16.26 14.11 -4.15
CA GLY A 68 -16.91 13.05 -3.38
C GLY A 68 -16.27 12.75 -2.03
N HIS A 69 -15.49 13.66 -1.50
CA HIS A 69 -15.04 13.63 -0.11
C HIS A 69 -16.24 13.88 0.80
N SER A 70 -16.49 12.98 1.76
CA SER A 70 -17.68 13.06 2.63
C SER A 70 -17.61 14.17 3.69
N GLY A 71 -16.51 14.90 3.78
CA GLY A 71 -16.25 15.86 4.85
C GLY A 71 -16.01 15.23 6.23
N LYS A 72 -15.89 13.90 6.29
CA LYS A 72 -15.69 13.16 7.55
C LYS A 72 -14.23 12.97 7.95
N ALA A 73 -13.29 13.42 7.15
CA ALA A 73 -11.87 13.38 7.45
C ALA A 73 -11.23 14.70 7.08
N ARG A 74 -10.23 15.12 7.85
CA ARG A 74 -9.47 16.36 7.59
C ARG A 74 -8.03 16.24 8.03
N ILE A 75 -7.16 16.96 7.34
CA ILE A 75 -5.77 17.16 7.78
C ILE A 75 -5.76 18.35 8.72
N ILE A 76 -5.23 18.14 9.92
CA ILE A 76 -5.11 19.20 10.95
C ILE A 76 -3.71 19.84 10.96
N GLN A 77 -2.71 19.12 10.44
CA GLN A 77 -1.34 19.61 10.37
C GLN A 77 -0.58 18.89 9.26
N ILE A 78 0.09 19.63 8.39
CA ILE A 78 1.08 19.06 7.46
C ILE A 78 2.39 18.89 8.23
N ILE A 79 2.94 17.68 8.23
CA ILE A 79 4.21 17.35 8.90
C ILE A 79 5.35 17.24 7.90
N GLN A 80 5.03 16.74 6.71
CA GLN A 80 5.97 16.61 5.61
C GLN A 80 5.33 17.20 4.35
N GLY A 81 5.95 18.23 3.79
CA GLY A 81 5.52 18.82 2.52
C GLY A 81 5.65 17.83 1.36
N PRO A 82 5.09 18.14 0.19
CA PRO A 82 5.19 17.25 -0.97
C PRO A 82 6.64 17.00 -1.38
N ASN A 83 7.01 15.73 -1.56
CA ASN A 83 8.27 15.36 -2.18
C ASN A 83 8.22 15.53 -3.70
N LEU A 84 9.30 15.17 -4.43
CA LEU A 84 9.39 15.29 -5.89
C LEU A 84 8.29 14.53 -6.65
N LYS A 85 7.67 13.52 -6.03
CA LYS A 85 6.55 12.75 -6.58
C LYS A 85 5.19 13.25 -6.10
N GLY A 86 5.16 14.32 -5.30
CA GLY A 86 3.95 14.91 -4.76
C GLY A 86 3.37 14.18 -3.53
N VAL A 87 4.07 13.18 -2.99
CA VAL A 87 3.68 12.49 -1.74
C VAL A 87 3.97 13.39 -0.55
N TYR A 88 3.05 13.49 0.39
CA TYR A 88 3.17 14.34 1.58
C TYR A 88 2.62 13.62 2.82
N GLY A 89 2.86 14.18 4.00
CA GLY A 89 2.45 13.60 5.26
C GLY A 89 1.77 14.60 6.19
N GLY A 90 0.80 14.12 6.98
CA GLY A 90 0.08 15.00 7.90
C GLY A 90 -0.62 14.26 9.04
N ARG A 91 -0.96 15.01 10.08
CA ARG A 91 -1.86 14.57 11.14
C ARG A 91 -3.30 14.73 10.68
N VAL A 92 -4.14 13.79 11.03
CA VAL A 92 -5.54 13.73 10.56
C VAL A 92 -6.51 13.49 11.70
N GLU A 93 -7.73 13.96 11.50
CA GLU A 93 -8.90 13.65 12.31
C GLU A 93 -10.00 13.07 11.44
N ILE A 94 -10.74 12.12 12.00
CA ILE A 94 -11.89 11.48 11.37
C ILE A 94 -13.12 11.69 12.25
N PHE A 95 -14.21 12.12 11.63
CA PHE A 95 -15.45 12.36 12.32
C PHE A 95 -16.16 11.05 12.67
N ASN A 96 -16.35 10.84 13.97
CA ASN A 96 -17.12 9.71 14.47
C ASN A 96 -18.62 10.09 14.47
N THR A 97 -19.37 9.55 13.52
CA THR A 97 -20.80 9.82 13.38
C THR A 97 -21.64 9.31 14.54
N LYS A 98 -21.14 8.33 15.31
CA LYS A 98 -21.88 7.77 16.47
C LYS A 98 -21.80 8.68 17.69
N THR A 99 -20.66 9.34 17.88
CA THR A 99 -20.41 10.22 19.04
C THR A 99 -20.48 11.69 18.68
N ALA A 100 -20.67 12.02 17.40
CA ALA A 100 -20.59 13.39 16.85
C ALA A 100 -19.29 14.13 17.22
N GLN A 101 -18.17 13.41 17.30
CA GLN A 101 -16.87 13.98 17.69
C GLN A 101 -15.80 13.69 16.64
N TRP A 102 -14.84 14.61 16.53
CA TRP A 102 -13.62 14.38 15.77
C TRP A 102 -12.64 13.54 16.58
N VAL A 103 -12.12 12.48 15.98
CA VAL A 103 -11.14 11.59 16.60
C VAL A 103 -9.83 11.72 15.85
N GLN A 104 -8.79 12.15 16.56
CA GLN A 104 -7.46 12.26 15.99
C GLN A 104 -6.84 10.87 15.82
N LYS A 105 -6.23 10.64 14.67
CA LYS A 105 -5.46 9.42 14.40
C LYS A 105 -4.18 9.43 15.24
N SER A 106 -3.83 8.30 15.86
CA SER A 106 -2.67 8.18 16.74
C SER A 106 -1.32 8.41 16.02
N GLY A 107 -1.23 8.03 14.76
CA GLY A 107 -0.05 8.27 13.91
C GLY A 107 -0.36 9.12 12.69
N PRO A 108 0.66 9.70 12.05
CA PRO A 108 0.46 10.47 10.82
C PRO A 108 0.00 9.57 9.67
N SER A 109 -0.65 10.18 8.69
CA SER A 109 -0.94 9.58 7.40
C SER A 109 0.01 10.12 6.34
N THR A 110 0.41 9.27 5.40
CA THR A 110 0.99 9.69 4.13
C THR A 110 -0.09 9.76 3.07
N PHE A 111 0.04 10.72 2.16
CA PHE A 111 -0.98 11.05 1.18
C PHE A 111 -0.46 10.92 -0.23
N TYR A 112 -1.31 10.39 -1.10
CA TYR A 112 -1.12 10.45 -2.55
C TYR A 112 -1.12 11.91 -3.03
N PRO A 113 -0.46 12.21 -4.17
CA PRO A 113 -0.45 13.56 -4.72
C PRO A 113 -1.85 14.16 -4.83
N LYS A 114 -2.04 15.40 -4.39
CA LYS A 114 -3.33 16.11 -4.43
C LYS A 114 -3.92 16.23 -5.84
N THR A 115 -3.05 16.26 -6.85
CA THR A 115 -3.43 16.37 -8.26
C THR A 115 -3.99 15.07 -8.85
N TRP A 116 -3.86 13.96 -8.15
CA TRP A 116 -4.35 12.68 -8.65
C TRP A 116 -5.86 12.57 -8.46
N SER A 117 -6.52 12.03 -9.47
CA SER A 117 -7.92 11.61 -9.34
C SER A 117 -8.01 10.31 -8.52
N ARG A 118 -9.18 10.01 -7.98
CA ARG A 118 -9.42 8.72 -7.29
C ARG A 118 -9.13 7.52 -8.17
N SER A 119 -9.52 7.58 -9.45
CA SER A 119 -9.24 6.53 -10.43
C SER A 119 -7.74 6.33 -10.63
N LYS A 120 -6.96 7.42 -10.66
CA LYS A 120 -5.49 7.34 -10.72
C LYS A 120 -4.92 6.67 -9.48
N VAL A 121 -5.35 7.06 -8.28
CA VAL A 121 -4.91 6.42 -7.02
C VAL A 121 -5.21 4.91 -7.06
N ILE A 122 -6.41 4.51 -7.44
CA ILE A 122 -6.80 3.09 -7.53
C ILE A 122 -5.92 2.34 -8.54
N SER A 123 -5.68 2.92 -9.71
CA SER A 123 -4.81 2.34 -10.73
C SER A 123 -3.38 2.14 -10.21
N GLU A 124 -2.83 3.12 -9.50
CA GLU A 124 -1.48 3.06 -8.95
C GLU A 124 -1.36 2.03 -7.81
N ILE A 125 -2.38 1.91 -6.96
CA ILE A 125 -2.44 0.86 -5.93
C ILE A 125 -2.45 -0.52 -6.59
N LYS A 126 -3.27 -0.73 -7.62
CA LYS A 126 -3.32 -2.01 -8.34
C LYS A 126 -1.99 -2.33 -9.02
N SER A 127 -1.34 -1.34 -9.62
CA SER A 127 -0.03 -1.56 -10.26
C SER A 127 1.05 -1.90 -9.24
N ALA A 128 1.12 -1.19 -8.11
CA ALA A 128 2.04 -1.49 -7.03
C ALA A 128 1.79 -2.89 -6.44
N TYR A 129 0.52 -3.25 -6.20
CA TYR A 129 0.16 -4.59 -5.76
C TYR A 129 0.60 -5.66 -6.77
N LYS A 130 0.38 -5.44 -8.07
CA LYS A 130 0.80 -6.35 -9.14
C LYS A 130 2.31 -6.51 -9.20
N ASN A 131 3.06 -5.41 -9.12
CA ASN A 131 4.51 -5.38 -9.27
C ASN A 131 5.27 -5.76 -7.98
N GLY A 132 4.62 -5.67 -6.83
CA GLY A 132 5.22 -5.87 -5.52
C GLY A 132 5.15 -7.29 -5.00
N CYS A 133 5.44 -7.44 -3.72
CA CYS A 133 5.45 -8.70 -2.98
C CYS A 133 4.50 -8.62 -1.78
N ILE A 134 3.89 -9.76 -1.40
CA ILE A 134 3.11 -9.90 -0.18
C ILE A 134 3.88 -10.80 0.79
N ILE A 135 4.25 -10.24 1.94
CA ILE A 135 4.87 -10.97 3.04
C ILE A 135 3.93 -10.87 4.25
N GLY A 136 3.53 -12.02 4.78
CA GLY A 136 2.49 -12.03 5.81
C GLY A 136 1.15 -11.54 5.27
N ASN A 137 0.68 -10.40 5.74
CA ASN A 137 -0.51 -9.68 5.24
C ASN A 137 -0.18 -8.28 4.69
N LYS A 138 1.10 -7.93 4.61
CA LYS A 138 1.58 -6.65 4.09
C LYS A 138 2.06 -6.82 2.66
N PHE A 139 1.60 -5.95 1.75
CA PHE A 139 2.21 -5.82 0.43
C PHE A 139 3.07 -4.56 0.34
N SER A 140 4.10 -4.62 -0.48
CA SER A 140 4.91 -3.47 -0.85
C SER A 140 5.29 -3.60 -2.32
N GLY A 141 5.18 -2.53 -3.08
CA GLY A 141 5.54 -2.52 -4.49
C GLY A 141 5.66 -1.13 -5.07
N VAL A 142 6.31 -1.03 -6.21
CA VAL A 142 6.46 0.21 -6.95
C VAL A 142 5.34 0.33 -7.97
N SER A 143 4.62 1.43 -7.94
CA SER A 143 3.54 1.74 -8.88
C SER A 143 4.08 2.18 -10.24
N ASN A 144 3.21 2.25 -11.25
CA ASN A 144 3.60 2.72 -12.58
C ASN A 144 4.14 4.16 -12.59
N SER A 145 3.72 4.99 -11.65
CA SER A 145 4.27 6.35 -11.46
C SER A 145 5.56 6.37 -10.63
N GLY A 146 6.14 5.22 -10.31
CA GLY A 146 7.38 5.10 -9.55
C GLY A 146 7.25 5.39 -8.04
N ILE A 147 6.01 5.49 -7.51
CA ILE A 147 5.78 5.65 -6.07
C ILE A 147 5.77 4.27 -5.43
N THR A 148 6.54 4.09 -4.36
CA THR A 148 6.42 2.90 -3.52
C THR A 148 5.13 2.99 -2.72
N ILE A 149 4.27 1.98 -2.86
CA ILE A 149 3.01 1.87 -2.13
C ILE A 149 3.08 0.62 -1.25
N GLU A 150 2.76 0.81 0.01
CA GLU A 150 2.58 -0.26 0.98
C GLU A 150 1.11 -0.36 1.38
N GLY A 151 0.72 -1.54 1.84
CA GLY A 151 -0.62 -1.74 2.33
C GLY A 151 -0.82 -3.08 2.98
N TYR A 152 -2.03 -3.33 3.43
CA TYR A 152 -2.39 -4.59 4.06
C TYR A 152 -3.52 -5.25 3.28
N VAL A 153 -3.38 -6.55 3.08
CA VAL A 153 -4.39 -7.41 2.48
C VAL A 153 -5.11 -8.21 3.58
N ASN A 154 -6.32 -8.70 3.28
CA ASN A 154 -6.99 -9.63 4.18
C ASN A 154 -6.19 -10.93 4.30
N GLN A 155 -6.56 -11.79 5.27
CA GLN A 155 -5.83 -13.04 5.55
C GLN A 155 -5.74 -13.99 4.34
N ARG A 156 -6.71 -13.89 3.40
CA ARG A 156 -6.73 -14.67 2.16
C ARG A 156 -5.90 -14.04 1.03
N GLY A 157 -5.41 -12.79 1.22
CA GLY A 157 -4.64 -12.04 0.22
C GLY A 157 -5.46 -11.51 -0.95
N TYR A 158 -6.80 -11.52 -0.84
CA TYR A 158 -7.68 -11.19 -1.96
C TYR A 158 -8.14 -9.74 -2.00
N ASP A 159 -8.24 -9.09 -0.83
CA ASP A 159 -8.71 -7.71 -0.73
C ASP A 159 -7.64 -6.83 -0.10
N ILE A 160 -7.50 -5.63 -0.62
CA ILE A 160 -6.61 -4.60 -0.08
C ILE A 160 -7.41 -3.77 0.92
N ASN A 161 -7.13 -3.97 2.21
CA ASN A 161 -7.81 -3.26 3.29
C ASN A 161 -7.33 -1.82 3.43
N THR A 162 -6.04 -1.59 3.20
CA THR A 162 -5.43 -0.25 3.19
C THR A 162 -4.26 -0.22 2.23
N ALA A 163 -4.01 0.97 1.67
CA ALA A 163 -2.84 1.23 0.85
C ALA A 163 -2.45 2.71 0.96
N TYR A 164 -1.17 2.97 1.15
CA TYR A 164 -0.63 4.30 1.35
C TYR A 164 0.74 4.44 0.66
N PRO A 165 1.06 5.64 0.15
CA PRO A 165 2.35 5.88 -0.46
C PRO A 165 3.43 6.01 0.62
N LYS A 166 4.64 5.55 0.31
CA LYS A 166 5.83 5.83 1.12
C LYS A 166 6.34 7.23 0.77
N TYR A 167 6.70 7.98 1.78
CA TYR A 167 7.33 9.29 1.63
C TYR A 167 8.77 9.19 1.17
#